data_fd1ffc47992814db3ce585fa2c7896c7
#
_entry.id   fd1ffc47992814db3ce585fa2c7896c7
#
_cell.length_a   1.000
_cell.length_b   1.000
_cell.length_c   1.000
_cell.angle_alpha   90.00
_cell.angle_beta   90.00
_cell.angle_gamma   90.00
#
_symmetry.space_group_name_H-M   'P 1'
#
loop_
_entity.id
_entity.type
_entity.pdbx_description
1 polymer ?
#
loop_
_entity_poly.entity_id
_entity_poly.type
_entity_poly.pdbx_seq_one_letter_code
_entity_poly.pdbx_strand_id
1 'polypeptide(L)'
;MTALLQHFSQYIDLSDNLKNEIINRVKQQSFKKGELIHDAHKICTHSYFIQQGLLRLYFIKDGKQVSEYFSSEGEWVNSPRSFRQRQLDIYYIDAIEKTDVFCLHVNDLVYLFDNFPPMERYARLSMGSMFGHFLERITSMRFTTAKEKYNHFIETYNDIHHRIPLGMIASYLGITQETLSRIRAIN
;
A
#
# COMPACT_ATOMS: atom_id res chain seq x y z
N MET A 1 -11.14 -2.31 14.12
CA MET A 1 -11.17 -0.92 14.65
C MET A 1 -9.97 -0.61 15.54
N THR A 2 -9.63 -1.42 16.53
CA THR A 2 -8.49 -1.19 17.44
C THR A 2 -7.17 -0.97 16.70
N ALA A 3 -6.83 -1.80 15.72
CA ALA A 3 -5.59 -1.66 14.94
C ALA A 3 -5.51 -0.32 14.19
N LEU A 4 -6.63 0.17 13.62
CA LEU A 4 -6.67 1.47 12.94
C LEU A 4 -6.40 2.62 13.92
N LEU A 5 -7.05 2.61 15.09
CA LEU A 5 -6.83 3.65 16.10
C LEU A 5 -5.42 3.60 16.68
N GLN A 6 -4.87 2.39 16.90
CA GLN A 6 -3.48 2.21 17.31
C GLN A 6 -2.50 2.77 16.26
N HIS A 7 -2.77 2.56 14.97
CA HIS A 7 -1.95 3.14 13.90
C HIS A 7 -1.90 4.68 13.99
N PHE A 8 -3.04 5.35 14.15
CA PHE A 8 -3.04 6.81 14.33
C PHE A 8 -2.31 7.23 15.61
N SER A 9 -2.48 6.47 16.70
CA SER A 9 -1.85 6.77 18.01
C SER A 9 -0.33 6.67 18.01
N GLN A 10 0.29 6.02 17.02
CA GLN A 10 1.76 6.02 16.84
C GLN A 10 2.31 7.40 16.46
N TYR A 11 1.47 8.25 15.88
CA TYR A 11 1.88 9.55 15.34
C TYR A 11 1.29 10.75 16.11
N ILE A 12 0.10 10.58 16.69
CA ILE A 12 -0.69 11.65 17.30
C ILE A 12 -1.47 11.17 18.52
N ASP A 13 -1.76 12.10 19.42
CA ASP A 13 -2.73 11.87 20.47
C ASP A 13 -4.15 11.92 19.93
N LEU A 14 -4.94 10.89 20.19
CA LEU A 14 -6.33 10.81 19.78
C LEU A 14 -7.26 11.23 20.92
N SER A 15 -7.88 12.41 20.81
CA SER A 15 -9.01 12.77 21.67
C SER A 15 -10.20 11.84 21.41
N ASP A 16 -11.10 11.70 22.37
CA ASP A 16 -12.29 10.86 22.21
C ASP A 16 -13.20 11.36 21.08
N ASN A 17 -13.26 12.69 20.88
CA ASN A 17 -13.97 13.27 19.74
C ASN A 17 -13.36 12.83 18.41
N LEU A 18 -12.04 12.94 18.23
CA LEU A 18 -11.35 12.52 17.01
C LEU A 18 -11.49 11.01 16.77
N LYS A 19 -11.40 10.18 17.82
CA LYS A 19 -11.65 8.73 17.71
C LYS A 19 -13.03 8.44 17.16
N ASN A 20 -14.07 9.08 17.72
CA ASN A 20 -15.45 8.88 17.29
C ASN A 20 -15.66 9.34 15.84
N GLU A 21 -15.06 10.46 15.45
CA GLU A 21 -15.14 10.96 14.08
C GLU A 21 -14.47 10.02 13.06
N ILE A 22 -13.32 9.45 13.39
CA ILE A 22 -12.68 8.43 12.56
C ILE A 22 -13.57 7.19 12.44
N ILE A 23 -14.07 6.67 13.56
CA ILE A 23 -14.92 5.48 13.61
C ILE A 23 -16.18 5.64 12.74
N ASN A 24 -16.82 6.82 12.81
CA ASN A 24 -18.06 7.09 12.09
C ASN A 24 -17.87 7.23 10.57
N ARG A 25 -16.64 7.50 10.10
CA ARG A 25 -16.34 7.74 8.68
C ARG A 25 -15.70 6.55 7.97
N VAL A 26 -15.14 5.61 8.70
CA VAL A 26 -14.58 4.42 8.07
C VAL A 26 -15.62 3.33 7.90
N LYS A 27 -15.56 2.62 6.77
CA LYS A 27 -16.42 1.47 6.47
C LYS A 27 -15.57 0.22 6.36
N GLN A 28 -15.99 -0.84 7.00
CA GLN A 28 -15.32 -2.14 6.86
C GLN A 28 -15.77 -2.82 5.56
N GLN A 29 -14.79 -3.37 4.83
CA GLN A 29 -15.00 -4.17 3.62
C GLN A 29 -14.08 -5.37 3.62
N SER A 30 -14.51 -6.44 2.92
CA SER A 30 -13.72 -7.67 2.71
C SER A 30 -13.62 -7.95 1.23
N PHE A 31 -12.43 -8.30 0.77
CA PHE A 31 -12.14 -8.66 -0.61
C PHE A 31 -11.63 -10.10 -0.69
N LYS A 32 -12.04 -10.82 -1.73
CA LYS A 32 -11.53 -12.16 -2.01
C LYS A 32 -10.16 -12.08 -2.68
N LYS A 33 -9.41 -13.18 -2.59
CA LYS A 33 -8.16 -13.33 -3.37
C LYS A 33 -8.41 -13.07 -4.85
N GLY A 34 -7.59 -12.21 -5.46
CA GLY A 34 -7.65 -11.82 -6.87
C GLY A 34 -8.72 -10.78 -7.20
N GLU A 35 -9.45 -10.28 -6.20
CA GLU A 35 -10.47 -9.26 -6.43
C GLU A 35 -9.84 -7.90 -6.71
N LEU A 36 -10.33 -7.23 -7.77
CA LEU A 36 -9.91 -5.87 -8.14
C LEU A 36 -10.64 -4.86 -7.25
N ILE A 37 -9.87 -4.10 -6.49
CA ILE A 37 -10.35 -3.10 -5.53
C ILE A 37 -10.43 -1.72 -6.17
N HIS A 38 -9.42 -1.38 -6.97
CA HIS A 38 -9.36 -0.13 -7.73
C HIS A 38 -8.91 -0.40 -9.17
N ASP A 39 -9.61 0.23 -10.10
CA ASP A 39 -9.37 0.16 -11.55
C ASP A 39 -8.80 1.50 -12.03
N ALA A 40 -7.69 1.48 -12.77
CA ALA A 40 -7.03 2.67 -13.33
C ALA A 40 -7.94 3.52 -14.24
N HIS A 41 -9.02 2.94 -14.77
CA HIS A 41 -10.03 3.67 -15.57
C HIS A 41 -11.06 4.43 -14.73
N LYS A 42 -10.90 4.42 -13.40
CA LYS A 42 -11.78 5.11 -12.43
C LYS A 42 -10.95 6.03 -11.54
N ILE A 43 -11.58 7.09 -11.05
CA ILE A 43 -10.96 7.95 -10.05
C ILE A 43 -10.98 7.22 -8.71
N CYS A 44 -9.82 7.13 -8.06
CA CYS A 44 -9.68 6.55 -6.73
C CYS A 44 -10.28 7.52 -5.69
N THR A 45 -11.35 7.09 -5.04
CA THR A 45 -12.07 7.91 -4.05
C THR A 45 -11.85 7.44 -2.61
N HIS A 46 -11.22 6.30 -2.42
CA HIS A 46 -11.01 5.71 -1.10
C HIS A 46 -9.54 5.40 -0.85
N SER A 47 -9.13 5.53 0.40
CA SER A 47 -7.93 4.91 0.95
C SER A 47 -8.33 3.70 1.79
N TYR A 48 -7.54 2.63 1.71
CA TYR A 48 -7.83 1.34 2.31
C TYR A 48 -6.79 1.04 3.38
N PHE A 49 -7.19 1.00 4.65
CA PHE A 49 -6.35 0.54 5.76
C PHE A 49 -6.50 -0.97 5.91
N ILE A 50 -5.42 -1.70 5.79
CA ILE A 50 -5.44 -3.17 5.87
C ILE A 50 -5.51 -3.60 7.33
N GLN A 51 -6.61 -4.25 7.69
CA GLN A 51 -6.80 -4.86 9.00
C GLN A 51 -6.18 -6.26 9.04
N GLN A 52 -6.37 -7.02 7.96
CA GLN A 52 -5.83 -8.35 7.76
C GLN A 52 -5.74 -8.62 6.25
N GLY A 53 -4.63 -9.20 5.79
CA GLY A 53 -4.45 -9.59 4.40
C GLY A 53 -3.36 -8.81 3.69
N LEU A 54 -3.36 -8.86 2.37
CA LEU A 54 -2.28 -8.33 1.54
C LEU A 54 -2.83 -7.77 0.24
N LEU A 55 -2.53 -6.51 -0.02
CA LEU A 55 -2.88 -5.78 -1.23
C LEU A 55 -1.65 -5.52 -2.10
N ARG A 56 -1.88 -5.41 -3.41
CA ARG A 56 -0.87 -5.03 -4.38
C ARG A 56 -1.32 -3.79 -5.14
N LEU A 57 -0.44 -2.80 -5.27
CA LEU A 57 -0.52 -1.72 -6.25
C LEU A 57 0.30 -2.15 -7.47
N TYR A 58 -0.28 -2.05 -8.68
CA TYR A 58 0.39 -2.41 -9.92
C TYR A 58 -0.12 -1.56 -11.09
N PHE A 59 0.61 -1.57 -12.19
CA PHE A 59 0.19 -1.00 -13.47
C PHE A 59 0.37 -2.00 -14.61
N ILE A 60 -0.21 -1.70 -15.78
CA ILE A 60 -0.08 -2.54 -16.98
C ILE A 60 0.83 -1.82 -17.98
N LYS A 61 1.90 -2.50 -18.40
CA LYS A 61 2.81 -2.05 -19.45
C LYS A 61 2.99 -3.17 -20.48
N ASP A 62 2.74 -2.85 -21.74
CA ASP A 62 2.85 -3.80 -22.87
C ASP A 62 2.09 -5.11 -22.62
N GLY A 63 0.86 -4.99 -22.06
CA GLY A 63 -0.01 -6.11 -21.72
C GLY A 63 0.42 -6.93 -20.49
N LYS A 64 1.49 -6.54 -19.79
CA LYS A 64 1.99 -7.23 -18.59
C LYS A 64 1.74 -6.41 -17.34
N GLN A 65 1.33 -7.09 -16.27
CA GLN A 65 1.21 -6.48 -14.95
C GLN A 65 2.60 -6.27 -14.34
N VAL A 66 2.87 -5.05 -13.89
CA VAL A 66 4.11 -4.66 -13.20
C VAL A 66 3.76 -4.26 -11.79
N SER A 67 4.19 -5.05 -10.81
CA SER A 67 3.96 -4.77 -9.39
C SER A 67 4.79 -3.56 -8.96
N GLU A 68 4.13 -2.60 -8.32
CA GLU A 68 4.75 -1.36 -7.85
C GLU A 68 5.00 -1.39 -6.35
N TYR A 69 4.01 -1.88 -5.57
CA TYR A 69 4.06 -1.90 -4.13
C TYR A 69 3.18 -3.01 -3.57
N PHE A 70 3.59 -3.57 -2.41
CA PHE A 70 2.81 -4.51 -1.63
C PHE A 70 2.56 -3.92 -0.25
N SER A 71 1.35 -4.05 0.24
CA SER A 71 0.95 -3.53 1.55
C SER A 71 0.23 -4.58 2.35
N SER A 72 0.54 -4.64 3.62
CA SER A 72 -0.01 -5.60 4.57
C SER A 72 -0.70 -4.93 5.77
N GLU A 73 -0.93 -5.68 6.79
CA GLU A 73 -1.59 -5.25 8.01
C GLU A 73 -0.98 -3.96 8.58
N GLY A 74 -1.82 -3.00 8.93
CA GLY A 74 -1.40 -1.71 9.51
C GLY A 74 -1.03 -0.63 8.50
N GLU A 75 -1.09 -0.92 7.20
CA GLU A 75 -0.74 0.03 6.15
C GLU A 75 -1.96 0.57 5.40
N TRP A 76 -1.79 1.78 4.84
CA TRP A 76 -2.76 2.40 3.95
C TRP A 76 -2.39 2.20 2.49
N VAL A 77 -3.40 1.90 1.66
CA VAL A 77 -3.25 1.77 0.20
C VAL A 77 -4.27 2.65 -0.50
N ASN A 78 -3.81 3.38 -1.51
CA ASN A 78 -4.65 4.07 -2.49
C ASN A 78 -3.87 4.22 -3.80
N SER A 79 -4.52 4.71 -4.86
CA SER A 79 -3.85 5.15 -6.08
C SER A 79 -3.38 6.60 -5.86
N PRO A 80 -2.07 6.87 -5.66
CA PRO A 80 -1.62 8.09 -4.98
C PRO A 80 -2.00 9.38 -5.70
N ARG A 81 -1.80 9.41 -7.02
CA ARG A 81 -2.12 10.57 -7.85
C ARG A 81 -3.63 10.73 -7.98
N SER A 82 -4.33 9.63 -8.28
CA SER A 82 -5.77 9.64 -8.49
C SER A 82 -6.52 10.04 -7.22
N PHE A 83 -6.15 9.49 -6.08
CA PHE A 83 -6.76 9.81 -4.79
C PHE A 83 -6.58 11.28 -4.40
N ARG A 84 -5.37 11.84 -4.62
CA ARG A 84 -5.05 13.23 -4.22
C ARG A 84 -5.54 14.28 -5.22
N GLN A 85 -5.34 14.02 -6.54
CA GLN A 85 -5.60 15.01 -7.59
C GLN A 85 -6.98 14.87 -8.26
N ARG A 86 -7.73 13.80 -7.93
CA ARG A 86 -9.04 13.50 -8.54
C ARG A 86 -8.97 13.33 -10.06
N GLN A 87 -7.87 12.76 -10.55
CA GLN A 87 -7.63 12.45 -11.96
C GLN A 87 -7.37 10.96 -12.12
N LEU A 88 -7.57 10.46 -13.33
CA LEU A 88 -7.14 9.09 -13.64
C LEU A 88 -5.63 8.97 -13.51
N ASP A 89 -5.17 7.79 -13.09
CA ASP A 89 -3.78 7.41 -13.16
C ASP A 89 -3.64 5.99 -13.74
N ILE A 90 -2.45 5.41 -13.67
CA ILE A 90 -2.16 4.13 -14.32
C ILE A 90 -2.31 2.93 -13.37
N TYR A 91 -2.64 3.16 -12.11
CA TYR A 91 -2.55 2.12 -11.08
C TYR A 91 -3.86 1.37 -10.87
N TYR A 92 -3.70 0.08 -10.62
CA TYR A 92 -4.71 -0.86 -10.16
C TYR A 92 -4.38 -1.29 -8.74
N ILE A 93 -5.39 -1.68 -7.96
CA ILE A 93 -5.21 -2.31 -6.64
C ILE A 93 -5.98 -3.62 -6.65
N ASP A 94 -5.31 -4.72 -6.31
CA ASP A 94 -5.94 -6.03 -6.13
C ASP A 94 -5.55 -6.68 -4.79
N ALA A 95 -6.36 -7.65 -4.37
CA ALA A 95 -6.12 -8.45 -3.19
C ALA A 95 -5.32 -9.71 -3.56
N ILE A 96 -4.11 -9.87 -2.99
CA ILE A 96 -3.27 -11.06 -3.20
C ILE A 96 -3.85 -12.29 -2.47
N GLU A 97 -4.53 -12.05 -1.37
CA GLU A 97 -5.25 -13.04 -0.58
C GLU A 97 -6.58 -12.47 -0.07
N LYS A 98 -7.36 -13.22 0.69
CA LYS A 98 -8.54 -12.65 1.37
C LYS A 98 -8.09 -11.50 2.27
N THR A 99 -8.66 -10.32 2.08
CA THR A 99 -8.22 -9.10 2.75
C THR A 99 -9.39 -8.32 3.33
N ASP A 100 -9.29 -8.00 4.61
CA ASP A 100 -10.24 -7.16 5.35
C ASP A 100 -9.65 -5.77 5.56
N VAL A 101 -10.39 -4.72 5.21
CA VAL A 101 -9.92 -3.33 5.25
C VAL A 101 -10.93 -2.40 5.91
N PHE A 102 -10.43 -1.26 6.38
CA PHE A 102 -11.24 -0.06 6.63
C PHE A 102 -11.06 0.92 5.47
N CYS A 103 -12.17 1.30 4.84
CA CYS A 103 -12.21 2.25 3.73
C CYS A 103 -12.51 3.64 4.28
N LEU A 104 -11.66 4.61 3.95
CA LEU A 104 -11.88 6.03 4.25
C LEU A 104 -12.05 6.80 2.93
N HIS A 105 -13.22 7.40 2.76
CA HIS A 105 -13.47 8.23 1.59
C HIS A 105 -12.68 9.55 1.68
N VAL A 106 -12.19 10.04 0.57
CA VAL A 106 -11.31 11.21 0.55
C VAL A 106 -11.99 12.48 1.06
N ASN A 107 -13.31 12.67 0.87
CA ASN A 107 -14.01 13.81 1.46
C ASN A 107 -14.05 13.72 2.99
N ASP A 108 -14.17 12.51 3.53
CA ASP A 108 -14.07 12.29 4.98
C ASP A 108 -12.66 12.54 5.52
N LEU A 109 -11.63 12.17 4.75
CA LEU A 109 -10.24 12.49 5.10
C LEU A 109 -10.00 14.01 5.08
N VAL A 110 -10.49 14.73 4.07
CA VAL A 110 -10.44 16.20 4.01
C VAL A 110 -11.14 16.82 5.22
N TYR A 111 -12.36 16.35 5.52
CA TYR A 111 -13.08 16.81 6.72
C TYR A 111 -12.25 16.62 8.01
N LEU A 112 -11.58 15.47 8.15
CA LEU A 112 -10.74 15.21 9.32
C LEU A 112 -9.55 16.18 9.38
N PHE A 113 -8.92 16.51 8.25
CA PHE A 113 -7.84 17.50 8.20
C PHE A 113 -8.33 18.91 8.57
N ASP A 114 -9.46 19.33 8.01
CA ASP A 114 -9.99 20.68 8.21
C ASP A 114 -10.48 20.93 9.65
N ASN A 115 -10.93 19.88 10.35
CA ASN A 115 -11.55 20.00 11.67
C ASN A 115 -10.69 19.51 12.84
N PHE A 116 -9.59 18.75 12.56
CA PHE A 116 -8.75 18.17 13.59
C PHE A 116 -7.27 18.41 13.29
N PRO A 117 -6.65 19.47 13.81
CA PRO A 117 -5.24 19.80 13.57
C PRO A 117 -4.23 18.64 13.79
N PRO A 118 -4.44 17.70 14.75
CA PRO A 118 -3.56 16.53 14.86
C PRO A 118 -3.49 15.68 13.58
N MET A 119 -4.56 15.65 12.75
CA MET A 119 -4.59 14.88 11.51
C MET A 119 -3.62 15.41 10.46
N GLU A 120 -3.34 16.70 10.41
CA GLU A 120 -2.28 17.25 9.53
C GLU A 120 -0.89 16.80 10.00
N ARG A 121 -0.65 16.77 11.32
CA ARG A 121 0.58 16.22 11.89
C ARG A 121 0.74 14.75 11.50
N TYR A 122 -0.33 13.96 11.62
CA TYR A 122 -0.35 12.56 11.18
C TYR A 122 0.05 12.44 9.70
N ALA A 123 -0.61 13.19 8.81
CA ALA A 123 -0.32 13.15 7.37
C ALA A 123 1.14 13.47 7.09
N ARG A 124 1.68 14.52 7.67
CA ARG A 124 3.07 14.95 7.47
C ARG A 124 4.07 13.88 7.92
N LEU A 125 3.85 13.24 9.06
CA LEU A 125 4.75 12.22 9.58
C LEU A 125 4.66 10.90 8.78
N SER A 126 3.44 10.44 8.48
CA SER A 126 3.22 9.22 7.70
C SER A 126 3.72 9.35 6.26
N MET A 127 3.49 10.50 5.62
CA MET A 127 4.02 10.75 4.26
C MET A 127 5.54 10.85 4.25
N GLY A 128 6.17 11.42 5.27
CA GLY A 128 7.62 11.47 5.41
C GLY A 128 8.26 10.08 5.45
N SER A 129 7.68 9.17 6.22
CA SER A 129 8.12 7.77 6.27
C SER A 129 7.97 7.08 4.91
N MET A 130 6.81 7.20 4.27
CA MET A 130 6.56 6.61 2.96
C MET A 130 7.52 7.15 1.88
N PHE A 131 7.84 8.45 1.91
CA PHE A 131 8.79 9.04 0.98
C PHE A 131 10.21 8.44 1.12
N GLY A 132 10.65 8.19 2.36
CA GLY A 132 11.91 7.49 2.63
C GLY A 132 11.98 6.13 1.94
N HIS A 133 10.97 5.30 2.12
CA HIS A 133 10.88 3.98 1.46
C HIS A 133 10.89 4.06 -0.07
N PHE A 134 10.24 5.07 -0.66
CA PHE A 134 10.29 5.26 -2.12
C PHE A 134 11.69 5.62 -2.61
N LEU A 135 12.43 6.46 -1.90
CA LEU A 135 13.80 6.82 -2.27
C LEU A 135 14.73 5.60 -2.20
N GLU A 136 14.63 4.81 -1.15
CA GLU A 136 15.39 3.56 -1.01
C GLU A 136 15.11 2.61 -2.17
N ARG A 137 13.84 2.43 -2.53
CA ARG A 137 13.44 1.62 -3.68
C ARG A 137 14.04 2.13 -4.99
N ILE A 138 13.93 3.42 -5.29
CA ILE A 138 14.52 4.01 -6.50
C ILE A 138 16.03 3.75 -6.55
N THR A 139 16.72 3.89 -5.43
CA THR A 139 18.15 3.63 -5.31
C THR A 139 18.46 2.16 -5.58
N SER A 140 17.72 1.24 -4.96
CA SER A 140 17.93 -0.21 -5.14
C SER A 140 17.73 -0.66 -6.60
N MET A 141 16.79 -0.04 -7.31
CA MET A 141 16.55 -0.36 -8.73
C MET A 141 17.67 0.09 -9.66
N ARG A 142 18.41 1.15 -9.32
CA ARG A 142 19.40 1.78 -10.21
C ARG A 142 20.77 1.14 -10.15
N PHE A 143 21.23 0.71 -9.00
CA PHE A 143 22.64 0.42 -8.73
C PHE A 143 22.90 -1.01 -8.25
N THR A 144 21.92 -1.91 -8.33
CA THR A 144 22.05 -3.25 -7.75
C THR A 144 21.87 -4.35 -8.80
N THR A 145 22.56 -5.47 -8.57
CA THR A 145 22.34 -6.69 -9.31
C THR A 145 20.99 -7.32 -9.00
N ALA A 146 20.53 -8.27 -9.80
CA ALA A 146 19.27 -8.97 -9.53
C ALA A 146 19.25 -9.67 -8.16
N LYS A 147 20.42 -10.18 -7.71
CA LYS A 147 20.56 -10.81 -6.38
C LYS A 147 20.43 -9.77 -5.26
N GLU A 148 21.09 -8.62 -5.39
CA GLU A 148 21.00 -7.54 -4.41
C GLU A 148 19.57 -6.97 -4.33
N LYS A 149 18.89 -6.78 -5.48
CA LYS A 149 17.48 -6.39 -5.51
C LYS A 149 16.58 -7.39 -4.76
N TYR A 150 16.82 -8.68 -4.95
CA TYR A 150 16.06 -9.71 -4.25
C TYR A 150 16.33 -9.70 -2.75
N ASN A 151 17.59 -9.58 -2.32
CA ASN A 151 17.92 -9.48 -0.90
C ASN A 151 17.27 -8.26 -0.25
N HIS A 152 17.35 -7.10 -0.89
CA HIS A 152 16.68 -5.88 -0.42
C HIS A 152 15.15 -6.06 -0.35
N PHE A 153 14.55 -6.75 -1.32
CA PHE A 153 13.13 -7.08 -1.29
C PHE A 153 12.76 -7.93 -0.07
N ILE A 154 13.55 -8.98 0.23
CA ILE A 154 13.34 -9.82 1.42
C ILE A 154 13.46 -9.02 2.72
N GLU A 155 14.42 -8.12 2.81
CA GLU A 155 14.60 -7.23 3.97
C GLU A 155 13.40 -6.28 4.13
N THR A 156 12.99 -5.62 3.03
CA THR A 156 11.87 -4.67 3.02
C THR A 156 10.53 -5.34 3.34
N TYR A 157 10.30 -6.55 2.82
CA TYR A 157 9.06 -7.31 2.97
C TYR A 157 9.25 -8.57 3.83
N ASN A 158 10.09 -8.48 4.86
CA ASN A 158 10.52 -9.62 5.68
C ASN A 158 9.34 -10.47 6.18
N ASP A 159 8.29 -9.81 6.67
CA ASP A 159 7.15 -10.49 7.27
C ASP A 159 6.14 -11.04 6.26
N ILE A 160 6.18 -10.58 5.01
CA ILE A 160 5.14 -10.88 4.02
C ILE A 160 5.64 -11.49 2.70
N HIS A 161 6.95 -11.47 2.43
CA HIS A 161 7.49 -11.93 1.14
C HIS A 161 7.07 -13.38 0.78
N HIS A 162 6.88 -14.24 1.78
CA HIS A 162 6.43 -15.62 1.60
C HIS A 162 4.95 -15.75 1.18
N ARG A 163 4.14 -14.70 1.39
CA ARG A 163 2.71 -14.61 0.99
C ARG A 163 2.55 -14.13 -0.46
N ILE A 164 3.62 -13.56 -1.05
CA ILE A 164 3.58 -12.94 -2.39
C ILE A 164 3.94 -13.97 -3.47
N PRO A 165 3.10 -14.15 -4.51
CA PRO A 165 3.41 -15.02 -5.64
C PRO A 165 4.72 -14.65 -6.34
N LEU A 166 5.52 -15.66 -6.71
CA LEU A 166 6.85 -15.49 -7.28
C LEU A 166 6.85 -14.60 -8.54
N GLY A 167 5.84 -14.75 -9.41
CA GLY A 167 5.71 -13.91 -10.60
C GLY A 167 5.49 -12.43 -10.28
N MET A 168 4.78 -12.12 -9.17
CA MET A 168 4.59 -10.73 -8.71
C MET A 168 5.88 -10.15 -8.13
N ILE A 169 6.68 -10.96 -7.40
CA ILE A 169 8.01 -10.56 -6.94
C ILE A 169 8.93 -10.29 -8.12
N ALA A 170 8.98 -11.18 -9.12
CA ALA A 170 9.80 -11.00 -10.31
C ALA A 170 9.43 -9.70 -11.05
N SER A 171 8.13 -9.42 -11.21
CA SER A 171 7.65 -8.19 -11.85
C SER A 171 8.03 -6.92 -11.06
N TYR A 172 7.96 -6.97 -9.72
CA TYR A 172 8.40 -5.90 -8.84
C TYR A 172 9.90 -5.59 -8.99
N LEU A 173 10.73 -6.65 -9.10
CA LEU A 173 12.18 -6.53 -9.24
C LEU A 173 12.63 -6.17 -10.67
N GLY A 174 11.72 -6.21 -11.65
CA GLY A 174 12.03 -5.99 -13.07
C GLY A 174 12.88 -7.09 -13.68
N ILE A 175 12.74 -8.34 -13.22
CA ILE A 175 13.46 -9.53 -13.72
C ILE A 175 12.48 -10.61 -14.15
N THR A 176 12.98 -11.64 -14.85
CA THR A 176 12.13 -12.79 -15.20
C THR A 176 11.95 -13.73 -14.01
N GLN A 177 10.86 -14.50 -14.03
CA GLN A 177 10.60 -15.49 -12.99
C GLN A 177 11.68 -16.59 -12.94
N GLU A 178 12.26 -16.97 -14.09
CA GLU A 178 13.35 -17.92 -14.19
C GLU A 178 14.63 -17.38 -13.52
N THR A 179 14.94 -16.09 -13.72
CA THR A 179 16.06 -15.43 -13.05
C THR A 179 15.86 -15.43 -11.54
N LEU A 180 14.64 -15.08 -11.07
CA LEU A 180 14.31 -15.10 -9.65
C LEU A 180 14.42 -16.52 -9.06
N SER A 181 13.93 -17.54 -9.76
CA SER A 181 14.01 -18.94 -9.33
C SER A 181 15.47 -19.39 -9.18
N ARG A 182 16.36 -19.01 -10.10
CA ARG A 182 17.80 -19.31 -10.00
C ARG A 182 18.46 -18.63 -8.80
N ILE A 183 18.13 -17.36 -8.54
CA ILE A 183 18.67 -16.63 -7.39
C ILE A 183 18.27 -17.31 -6.09
N ARG A 184 17.02 -17.75 -5.96
CA ARG A 184 16.50 -18.45 -4.77
C ARG A 184 17.11 -19.83 -4.55
N ALA A 185 17.51 -20.52 -5.61
CA ALA A 185 18.14 -21.85 -5.49
C ALA A 185 19.60 -21.79 -5.01
N ILE A 186 20.24 -20.63 -5.06
CA ILE A 186 21.64 -20.41 -4.66
C ILE A 186 21.74 -19.84 -3.22
N ASN A 187 20.62 -19.36 -2.67
CA ASN A 187 20.51 -18.92 -1.29
C ASN A 187 19.90 -20.00 -0.42
#